data_dd76daf29216aab15cd256a51004d98b
#
_entry.id   dd76daf29216aab15cd256a51004d98b
#
_cell.length_a   1.000
_cell.length_b   1.000
_cell.length_c   1.000
_cell.angle_alpha   90.00
_cell.angle_beta   90.00
_cell.angle_gamma   90.00
#
_symmetry.space_group_name_H-M   'P 1'
#
loop_
_entity.id
_entity.type
_entity.pdbx_description
1 polymer ?
#
loop_
_entity_poly.entity_id
_entity_poly.type
_entity_poly.pdbx_seq_one_letter_code
_entity_poly.pdbx_strand_id
1 'polypeptide(L)'
;MRREEHVADGPRWRVILEARWRDRLQEVTELSLAYHVAVGDAPDGADKRARRLVRRTVAARQRLADTEDALNRLAAGNFGECEQCGAPIPVVVLFAAPESRYCPGCAGTALRTDARERVH
;
A
#
# COMPACT_ATOMS: atom_id res chain seq x y z
N MET A 1 10.45 -25.02 -1.91
CA MET A 1 9.54 -25.27 -0.78
C MET A 1 8.87 -24.01 -0.27
N ARG A 2 9.61 -22.92 -0.06
CA ARG A 2 9.01 -21.67 0.40
C ARG A 2 8.00 -21.08 -0.60
N ARG A 3 8.23 -21.25 -1.91
CA ARG A 3 7.26 -20.86 -2.92
C ARG A 3 5.99 -21.69 -2.82
N GLU A 4 6.11 -22.96 -2.52
CA GLU A 4 4.97 -23.85 -2.36
C GLU A 4 4.15 -23.46 -1.14
N GLU A 5 4.80 -23.02 -0.06
CA GLU A 5 4.12 -22.52 1.12
C GLU A 5 3.30 -21.27 0.81
N HIS A 6 3.89 -20.31 0.05
CA HIS A 6 3.17 -19.11 -0.36
C HIS A 6 2.00 -19.43 -1.30
N VAL A 7 2.18 -20.36 -2.22
CA VAL A 7 1.11 -20.80 -3.12
C VAL A 7 0.01 -21.52 -2.34
N ALA A 8 0.39 -22.37 -1.37
CA ALA A 8 -0.57 -23.07 -0.53
C ALA A 8 -1.41 -22.11 0.31
N ASP A 9 -0.84 -20.95 0.69
CA ASP A 9 -1.51 -19.92 1.47
C ASP A 9 -2.19 -18.86 0.60
N GLY A 10 -2.24 -19.05 -0.72
CA GLY A 10 -2.85 -18.10 -1.66
C GLY A 10 -4.26 -17.66 -1.29
N PRO A 11 -5.20 -18.59 -1.02
CA PRO A 11 -6.56 -18.22 -0.61
C PRO A 11 -6.59 -17.41 0.70
N ARG A 12 -5.71 -17.72 1.64
CA ARG A 12 -5.59 -16.99 2.91
C ARG A 12 -5.12 -15.55 2.66
N TRP A 13 -4.10 -15.38 1.83
CA TRP A 13 -3.59 -14.06 1.49
C TRP A 13 -4.62 -13.22 0.74
N ARG A 14 -5.40 -13.87 -0.13
CA ARG A 14 -6.49 -13.18 -0.81
C ARG A 14 -7.50 -12.59 0.17
N VAL A 15 -7.91 -13.37 1.18
CA VAL A 15 -8.85 -12.89 2.19
C VAL A 15 -8.28 -11.69 2.95
N ILE A 16 -7.02 -11.78 3.36
CA ILE A 16 -6.33 -10.71 4.07
C ILE A 16 -6.25 -9.45 3.21
N LEU A 17 -5.80 -9.59 1.96
CA LEU A 17 -5.60 -8.46 1.07
C LEU A 17 -6.92 -7.82 0.65
N GLU A 18 -7.96 -8.61 0.41
CA GLU A 18 -9.27 -8.08 0.08
C GLU A 18 -9.88 -7.29 1.23
N ALA A 19 -9.69 -7.77 2.47
CA ALA A 19 -10.14 -7.04 3.65
C ALA A 19 -9.39 -5.70 3.77
N ARG A 20 -8.08 -5.69 3.56
CA ARG A 20 -7.28 -4.47 3.56
C ARG A 20 -7.70 -3.53 2.44
N TRP A 21 -8.00 -4.08 1.27
CA TRP A 21 -8.46 -3.28 0.13
C TRP A 21 -9.76 -2.54 0.47
N ARG A 22 -10.71 -3.23 1.07
CA ARG A 22 -11.97 -2.60 1.48
C ARG A 22 -11.75 -1.49 2.50
N ASP A 23 -10.86 -1.72 3.49
CA ASP A 23 -10.53 -0.72 4.50
C ASP A 23 -9.85 0.50 3.86
N ARG A 24 -8.93 0.29 2.93
CA ARG A 24 -8.24 1.37 2.21
C ARG A 24 -9.20 2.18 1.34
N LEU A 25 -10.11 1.49 0.65
CA LEU A 25 -11.10 2.15 -0.18
C LEU A 25 -12.03 3.02 0.67
N GLN A 26 -12.49 2.49 1.80
CA GLN A 26 -13.33 3.24 2.73
C GLN A 26 -12.61 4.49 3.24
N GLU A 27 -11.33 4.38 3.61
CA GLU A 27 -10.53 5.50 4.07
C GLU A 27 -10.44 6.60 3.01
N VAL A 28 -10.18 6.25 1.75
CA VAL A 28 -10.12 7.21 0.64
C VAL A 28 -11.48 7.91 0.49
N THR A 29 -12.56 7.16 0.54
CA THR A 29 -13.91 7.71 0.41
C THR A 29 -14.22 8.69 1.53
N GLU A 30 -13.94 8.33 2.77
CA GLU A 30 -14.18 9.17 3.93
C GLU A 30 -13.36 10.46 3.88
N LEU A 31 -12.09 10.38 3.50
CA LEU A 31 -11.23 11.55 3.39
C LEU A 31 -11.67 12.47 2.26
N SER A 32 -12.12 11.91 1.13
CA SER A 32 -12.64 12.70 0.01
C SER A 32 -13.91 13.46 0.40
N LEU A 33 -14.82 12.80 1.13
CA LEU A 33 -16.04 13.45 1.63
C LEU A 33 -15.68 14.55 2.63
N ALA A 34 -14.74 14.30 3.54
CA ALA A 34 -14.30 15.29 4.52
C ALA A 34 -13.73 16.52 3.83
N TYR A 35 -12.99 16.35 2.74
CA TYR A 35 -12.46 17.46 1.94
C TYR A 35 -13.58 18.30 1.36
N HIS A 36 -14.58 17.67 0.74
CA HIS A 36 -15.70 18.39 0.14
C HIS A 36 -16.51 19.17 1.19
N VAL A 37 -16.71 18.57 2.36
CA VAL A 37 -17.41 19.25 3.46
C VAL A 37 -16.59 20.44 3.95
N ALA A 38 -15.29 20.28 4.15
CA ALA A 38 -14.43 21.35 4.65
C ALA A 38 -14.42 22.55 3.70
N VAL A 39 -14.33 22.31 2.39
CA VAL A 39 -14.32 23.38 1.37
C VAL A 39 -15.69 24.07 1.31
N GLY A 40 -16.78 23.32 1.42
CA GLY A 40 -18.13 23.89 1.36
C GLY A 40 -18.51 24.71 2.58
N ASP A 41 -18.09 24.27 3.78
CA ASP A 41 -18.51 24.90 5.03
C ASP A 41 -17.71 26.15 5.40
N ALA A 42 -16.45 26.24 5.00
CA ALA A 42 -15.59 27.36 5.41
C ALA A 42 -14.58 27.71 4.32
N PRO A 43 -15.03 28.35 3.22
CA PRO A 43 -14.12 28.65 2.10
C PRO A 43 -12.90 29.46 2.49
N ASP A 44 -13.06 30.45 3.38
CA ASP A 44 -11.98 31.35 3.78
C ASP A 44 -11.06 30.74 4.85
N GLY A 45 -11.60 29.87 5.70
CA GLY A 45 -10.84 29.22 6.78
C GLY A 45 -10.39 27.81 6.45
N ALA A 46 -10.71 27.31 5.27
CA ALA A 46 -10.52 25.91 4.90
C ALA A 46 -9.09 25.56 4.46
N ASP A 47 -8.24 26.55 4.16
CA ASP A 47 -6.96 26.32 3.49
C ASP A 47 -6.06 25.30 4.22
N LYS A 48 -5.85 25.48 5.52
CA LYS A 48 -5.01 24.57 6.27
C LYS A 48 -5.63 23.18 6.42
N ARG A 49 -6.92 23.16 6.70
CA ARG A 49 -7.68 21.91 6.85
C ARG A 49 -7.78 21.18 5.52
N ALA A 50 -8.11 21.91 4.45
CA ALA A 50 -8.22 21.36 3.11
C ALA A 50 -6.88 20.77 2.66
N ARG A 51 -5.77 21.49 2.85
CA ARG A 51 -4.44 21.01 2.49
C ARG A 51 -4.05 19.75 3.27
N ARG A 52 -4.39 19.71 4.56
CA ARG A 52 -4.16 18.53 5.38
C ARG A 52 -4.95 17.33 4.88
N LEU A 53 -6.21 17.54 4.52
CA LEU A 53 -7.06 16.48 3.98
C LEU A 53 -6.57 16.01 2.62
N VAL A 54 -6.10 16.91 1.75
CA VAL A 54 -5.50 16.53 0.48
C VAL A 54 -4.29 15.62 0.69
N ARG A 55 -3.37 16.01 1.59
CA ARG A 55 -2.19 15.20 1.88
C ARG A 55 -2.57 13.82 2.41
N ARG A 56 -3.54 13.76 3.31
CA ARG A 56 -4.03 12.48 3.85
C ARG A 56 -4.70 11.63 2.77
N THR A 57 -5.44 12.26 1.87
CA THR A 57 -6.09 11.55 0.77
C THR A 57 -5.06 10.98 -0.20
N VAL A 58 -4.03 11.75 -0.54
CA VAL A 58 -2.94 11.27 -1.40
C VAL A 58 -2.26 10.05 -0.78
N ALA A 59 -1.94 10.12 0.52
CA ALA A 59 -1.32 8.99 1.23
C ALA A 59 -2.26 7.78 1.26
N ALA A 60 -3.56 8.00 1.49
CA ALA A 60 -4.53 6.92 1.52
C ALA A 60 -4.67 6.25 0.15
N ARG A 61 -4.68 7.03 -0.93
CA ARG A 61 -4.72 6.50 -2.30
C ARG A 61 -3.48 5.68 -2.62
N GLN A 62 -2.31 6.10 -2.13
CA GLN A 62 -1.08 5.33 -2.31
C GLN A 62 -1.17 3.98 -1.61
N ARG A 63 -1.70 3.95 -0.37
CA ARG A 63 -1.91 2.70 0.35
C ARG A 63 -2.89 1.78 -0.37
N LEU A 64 -3.96 2.34 -0.94
CA LEU A 64 -4.92 1.58 -1.74
C LEU A 64 -4.24 0.98 -2.97
N ALA A 65 -3.46 1.78 -3.70
CA ALA A 65 -2.74 1.31 -4.88
C ALA A 65 -1.76 0.19 -4.51
N ASP A 66 -1.06 0.30 -3.39
CA ASP A 66 -0.14 -0.73 -2.93
C ASP A 66 -0.86 -2.05 -2.65
N THR A 67 -2.06 -1.98 -2.06
CA THR A 67 -2.88 -3.17 -1.80
C THR A 67 -3.38 -3.78 -3.12
N GLU A 68 -3.79 -2.95 -4.07
CA GLU A 68 -4.20 -3.43 -5.40
C GLU A 68 -3.04 -4.10 -6.13
N ASP A 69 -1.84 -3.55 -6.04
CA ASP A 69 -0.64 -4.17 -6.62
C ASP A 69 -0.35 -5.53 -5.98
N ALA A 70 -0.51 -5.64 -4.67
CA ALA A 70 -0.33 -6.90 -3.97
C ALA A 70 -1.35 -7.96 -4.44
N LEU A 71 -2.61 -7.56 -4.63
CA LEU A 71 -3.64 -8.44 -5.17
C LEU A 71 -3.30 -8.89 -6.59
N ASN A 72 -2.77 -7.99 -7.41
CA ASN A 72 -2.35 -8.32 -8.77
C ASN A 72 -1.18 -9.31 -8.76
N ARG A 73 -0.21 -9.13 -7.87
CA ARG A 73 0.91 -10.08 -7.74
C ARG A 73 0.42 -11.46 -7.28
N LEU A 74 -0.56 -11.48 -6.38
CA LEU A 74 -1.16 -12.74 -5.94
C LEU A 74 -1.83 -13.46 -7.10
N ALA A 75 -2.59 -12.73 -7.91
CA ALA A 75 -3.25 -13.29 -9.10
C ALA A 75 -2.23 -13.78 -10.14
N ALA A 76 -1.10 -13.09 -10.27
CA ALA A 76 -0.05 -13.46 -11.21
C ALA A 76 0.86 -14.59 -10.69
N GLY A 77 0.74 -14.98 -9.42
CA GLY A 77 1.52 -16.08 -8.85
C GLY A 77 2.89 -15.68 -8.34
N ASN A 78 3.18 -14.39 -8.20
CA ASN A 78 4.47 -13.90 -7.70
C ASN A 78 4.36 -13.12 -6.39
N PHE A 79 3.27 -13.27 -5.68
CA PHE A 79 3.11 -12.68 -4.36
C PHE A 79 4.13 -13.26 -3.37
N GLY A 80 4.73 -12.39 -2.55
CA GLY A 80 5.72 -12.82 -1.57
C GLY A 80 7.12 -12.98 -2.12
N GLU A 81 7.34 -12.59 -3.37
CA GLU A 81 8.67 -12.57 -3.98
C GLU A 81 9.20 -11.13 -4.03
N CYS A 82 10.47 -10.96 -3.66
CA CYS A 82 11.11 -9.65 -3.75
C CYS A 82 11.18 -9.19 -5.20
N GLU A 83 10.69 -8.00 -5.49
CA GLU A 83 10.71 -7.45 -6.85
C GLU A 83 12.12 -7.18 -7.37
N GLN A 84 13.08 -6.99 -6.48
CA GLN A 84 14.44 -6.66 -6.88
C GLN A 84 15.33 -7.89 -7.06
N CYS A 85 15.31 -8.84 -6.12
CA CYS A 85 16.20 -9.99 -6.17
C CYS A 85 15.50 -11.33 -6.40
N GLY A 86 14.17 -11.36 -6.39
CA GLY A 86 13.41 -12.58 -6.61
C GLY A 86 13.35 -13.53 -5.42
N ALA A 87 14.04 -13.22 -4.32
CA ALA A 87 14.04 -14.08 -3.13
C ALA A 87 12.69 -14.02 -2.43
N PRO A 88 12.29 -15.08 -1.72
CA PRO A 88 11.06 -15.04 -0.94
C PRO A 88 11.14 -14.00 0.17
N ILE A 89 10.07 -13.24 0.34
CA ILE A 89 9.94 -12.34 1.48
C ILE A 89 9.51 -13.18 2.69
N PRO A 90 10.18 -13.05 3.85
CA PRO A 90 9.80 -13.83 5.02
C PRO A 90 8.34 -13.67 5.39
N VAL A 91 7.69 -14.75 5.78
CA VAL A 91 6.25 -14.75 6.11
C VAL A 91 5.95 -13.78 7.25
N VAL A 92 6.85 -13.65 8.22
CA VAL A 92 6.68 -12.72 9.34
C VAL A 92 6.61 -11.27 8.85
N VAL A 93 7.38 -10.92 7.81
CA VAL A 93 7.35 -9.59 7.19
C VAL A 93 6.02 -9.37 6.47
N LEU A 94 5.55 -10.39 5.74
CA LEU A 94 4.28 -10.33 5.02
C LEU A 94 3.08 -10.20 5.96
N PHE A 95 3.10 -10.86 7.12
CA PHE A 95 2.03 -10.71 8.10
C PHE A 95 2.00 -9.30 8.69
N ALA A 96 3.16 -8.68 8.88
CA ALA A 96 3.24 -7.30 9.36
C ALA A 96 2.82 -6.30 8.28
N ALA A 97 3.22 -6.56 7.02
CA ALA A 97 2.93 -5.67 5.89
C ALA A 97 2.72 -6.51 4.62
N PRO A 98 1.46 -6.95 4.38
CA PRO A 98 1.17 -7.80 3.21
C PRO A 98 1.49 -7.17 1.86
N GLU A 99 1.55 -5.83 1.79
CA GLU A 99 1.87 -5.10 0.57
C GLU A 99 3.38 -5.03 0.28
N SER A 100 4.23 -5.66 1.10
CA SER A 100 5.68 -5.61 0.95
C SER A 100 6.12 -6.10 -0.42
N ARG A 101 7.00 -5.33 -1.07
CA ARG A 101 7.54 -5.62 -2.41
C ARG A 101 8.96 -6.16 -2.35
N TYR A 102 9.67 -5.92 -1.25
CA TYR A 102 11.10 -6.18 -1.14
C TYR A 102 11.40 -7.00 0.09
N CYS A 103 12.40 -7.88 -0.02
CA CYS A 103 12.94 -8.57 1.15
C CYS A 103 13.67 -7.55 2.04
N PRO A 104 13.91 -7.87 3.33
CA PRO A 104 14.56 -6.90 4.24
C PRO A 104 15.90 -6.39 3.73
N GLY A 105 16.67 -7.22 3.02
CA GLY A 105 17.95 -6.81 2.45
C GLY A 105 17.82 -5.80 1.33
N CYS A 106 16.78 -5.92 0.50
CA CYS A 106 16.56 -5.01 -0.63
C CYS A 106 15.74 -3.78 -0.27
N ALA A 107 14.93 -3.84 0.76
CA ALA A 107 14.04 -2.75 1.16
C ALA A 107 14.81 -1.45 1.43
N GLY A 108 15.92 -1.53 2.17
CA GLY A 108 16.75 -0.37 2.46
C GLY A 108 17.39 0.23 1.21
N THR A 109 17.83 -0.61 0.29
CA THR A 109 18.42 -0.18 -0.99
C THR A 109 17.38 0.51 -1.87
N ALA A 110 16.17 -0.06 -1.98
CA ALA A 110 15.09 0.50 -2.76
C ALA A 110 14.69 1.88 -2.25
N LEU A 111 14.57 2.04 -0.93
CA LEU A 111 14.22 3.32 -0.32
C LEU A 111 15.28 4.38 -0.59
N ARG A 112 16.55 4.01 -0.54
CA ARG A 112 17.66 4.94 -0.84
C ARG A 112 17.66 5.37 -2.30
N THR A 113 17.37 4.45 -3.21
CA THR A 113 17.27 4.75 -4.63
C THR A 113 16.13 5.74 -4.89
N ASP A 114 14.96 5.50 -4.31
CA ASP A 114 13.81 6.39 -4.44
C ASP A 114 14.12 7.79 -3.91
N ALA A 115 14.81 7.89 -2.76
CA ALA A 115 15.22 9.17 -2.20
C ALA A 115 16.16 9.93 -3.13
N ARG A 116 17.09 9.23 -3.78
CA ARG A 116 18.01 9.84 -4.76
C ARG A 116 17.26 10.35 -5.99
N GLU A 117 16.31 9.58 -6.48
CA GLU A 117 15.50 9.99 -7.62
C GLU A 117 14.69 11.24 -7.31
N ARG A 118 14.19 11.37 -6.10
CA ARG A 118 13.43 12.54 -5.67
C ARG A 118 14.27 13.81 -5.57
N VAL A 119 15.55 13.68 -5.31
CA VAL A 119 16.46 14.82 -5.19
C VAL A 119 16.84 15.38 -6.56
N HIS A 120 16.75 14.58 -7.60
CA HIS A 120 17.01 15.00 -8.96
C HIS A 120 15.77 15.58 -9.62
#